data_41014d2c8dab788e911731185de5ccfa
#
_entry.id   41014d2c8dab788e911731185de5ccfa
#
_cell.length_a   1.000
_cell.length_b   1.000
_cell.length_c   1.000
_cell.angle_alpha   90.00
_cell.angle_beta   90.00
_cell.angle_gamma   90.00
#
_symmetry.space_group_name_H-M   'P 1'
#
loop_
_entity.id
_entity.type
_entity.pdbx_description
1 polymer ?
#
loop_
_entity_poly.entity_id
_entity_poly.type
_entity_poly.pdbx_seq_one_letter_code
_entity_poly.pdbx_strand_id
1 'polypeptide(L)'
;MPSCENRCRVMKKMKVQMARPFLYAFLIGCIIQSAAASAETLRLQRDGPLARDYFNKLEWMRCSIGQVWQDETCQGEIKMLTVAQAEQITAVMRENWGGGWRLPTVEELKGLIQKNSSAPKIDQDTFPNTHQGSYWTGDQSFYTDQYFWTVNFYTGQMYNRFFYFQENAVRLVRDYSIN
;
A
#
# COMPACT_ATOMS: atom_id res chain seq x y z
N MET A 1 70.10 -9.93 31.69
CA MET A 1 71.26 -9.04 31.91
C MET A 1 71.71 -8.50 30.57
N PRO A 2 71.99 -7.26 30.41
CA PRO A 2 71.75 -6.02 31.17
C PRO A 2 70.89 -5.06 30.35
N SER A 3 70.33 -4.13 30.87
CA SER A 3 70.48 -2.82 31.55
C SER A 3 70.05 -1.69 30.64
N CYS A 4 69.11 -1.01 31.17
CA CYS A 4 69.15 0.39 31.63
C CYS A 4 69.66 1.43 30.63
N GLU A 5 68.92 2.39 30.48
CA GLU A 5 69.10 3.80 30.83
C GLU A 5 69.02 4.85 29.73
N ASN A 6 68.20 5.76 30.06
CA ASN A 6 68.34 7.22 29.86
C ASN A 6 68.12 7.87 28.49
N ARG A 7 67.15 8.73 28.40
CA ARG A 7 67.22 10.18 28.58
C ARG A 7 65.94 10.83 28.06
N CYS A 8 65.15 11.36 28.93
CA CYS A 8 65.05 12.77 29.25
C CYS A 8 64.87 13.77 28.09
N ARG A 9 63.69 14.38 28.13
CA ARG A 9 63.39 15.78 27.77
C ARG A 9 63.46 16.17 26.28
N VAL A 10 62.25 16.44 25.72
CA VAL A 10 61.95 17.78 25.15
C VAL A 10 60.47 18.02 25.19
N MET A 11 60.06 18.96 26.03
CA MET A 11 58.73 19.59 25.90
C MET A 11 58.66 20.38 24.62
N LYS A 12 57.79 20.00 23.71
CA LYS A 12 57.40 20.83 22.58
C LYS A 12 55.91 21.19 22.72
N LYS A 13 55.69 22.47 22.93
CA LYS A 13 54.40 23.16 23.02
C LYS A 13 53.51 22.71 21.86
N MET A 14 52.47 21.94 22.13
CA MET A 14 51.37 21.73 21.17
C MET A 14 50.42 22.91 21.25
N LYS A 15 50.41 23.69 20.18
CA LYS A 15 49.40 24.71 19.93
C LYS A 15 48.05 24.00 19.85
N VAL A 16 47.14 24.41 20.73
CA VAL A 16 45.70 24.10 20.62
C VAL A 16 45.18 24.78 19.36
N GLN A 17 44.99 24.03 18.31
CA GLN A 17 44.34 24.51 17.10
C GLN A 17 42.84 24.26 17.30
N MET A 18 42.09 25.33 17.40
CA MET A 18 40.65 25.34 17.45
C MET A 18 40.07 24.57 16.24
N ALA A 19 39.54 23.37 16.47
CA ALA A 19 38.81 22.63 15.48
C ALA A 19 37.49 23.34 15.23
N ARG A 20 37.23 23.63 13.98
CA ARG A 20 36.11 24.33 13.38
C ARG A 20 34.78 23.64 13.71
N PRO A 21 33.69 24.37 13.91
CA PRO A 21 32.34 23.82 14.13
C PRO A 21 31.66 23.52 12.78
N PHE A 22 32.18 22.53 12.02
CA PHE A 22 31.58 22.13 10.74
C PHE A 22 30.97 20.73 10.74
N LEU A 23 31.04 20.01 11.86
CA LEU A 23 30.54 18.62 11.94
C LEU A 23 29.11 18.49 12.48
N TYR A 24 28.50 19.57 12.95
CA TYR A 24 27.12 19.49 13.48
C TYR A 24 26.02 19.72 12.43
N ALA A 25 26.35 20.27 11.27
CA ALA A 25 25.36 20.53 10.23
C ALA A 25 24.95 19.28 9.41
N PHE A 26 25.76 18.20 9.46
CA PHE A 26 25.49 16.98 8.67
C PHE A 26 24.60 15.95 9.38
N LEU A 27 24.43 16.05 10.70
CA LEU A 27 23.60 15.11 11.47
C LEU A 27 22.13 15.53 11.58
N ILE A 28 21.81 16.80 11.29
CA ILE A 28 20.41 17.30 11.35
C ILE A 28 19.68 17.02 10.02
N GLY A 29 20.40 16.86 8.90
CA GLY A 29 19.79 16.62 7.59
C GLY A 29 19.23 15.20 7.38
N CYS A 30 19.61 14.23 8.21
CA CYS A 30 19.22 12.82 8.03
C CYS A 30 17.92 12.42 8.75
N ILE A 31 17.39 13.29 9.63
CA ILE A 31 16.22 12.95 10.46
C ILE A 31 14.90 13.38 9.83
N ILE A 32 14.93 14.28 8.82
CA ILE A 32 13.70 14.86 8.24
C ILE A 32 13.12 13.99 7.11
N GLN A 33 13.91 13.07 6.53
CA GLN A 33 13.44 12.23 5.40
C GLN A 33 12.61 11.01 5.80
N SER A 34 12.58 10.63 7.09
CA SER A 34 11.83 9.44 7.54
C SER A 34 10.36 9.72 7.89
N ALA A 35 9.97 11.00 8.04
CA ALA A 35 8.61 11.36 8.48
C ALA A 35 7.57 11.36 7.36
N ALA A 36 7.99 11.54 6.10
CA ALA A 36 7.04 11.59 4.98
C ALA A 36 6.53 10.20 4.55
N ALA A 37 7.33 9.15 4.73
CA ALA A 37 6.92 7.77 4.43
C ALA A 37 5.92 7.22 5.47
N SER A 38 5.93 7.75 6.69
CA SER A 38 5.04 7.30 7.77
C SER A 38 3.62 7.87 7.68
N ALA A 39 3.43 8.98 6.96
CA ALA A 39 2.12 9.64 6.86
C ALA A 39 1.17 8.93 5.88
N GLU A 40 1.69 8.31 4.82
CA GLU A 40 0.87 7.55 3.87
C GLU A 40 0.41 6.19 4.43
N THR A 41 1.23 5.57 5.29
CA THR A 41 0.90 4.28 5.92
C THR A 41 -0.13 4.38 7.04
N LEU A 42 -0.33 5.56 7.62
CA LEU A 42 -1.33 5.81 8.68
C LEU A 42 -2.76 5.94 8.16
N ARG A 43 -2.96 6.02 6.85
CA ARG A 43 -4.28 6.20 6.26
C ARG A 43 -5.17 4.96 6.39
N LEU A 44 -4.57 3.77 6.31
CA LEU A 44 -5.28 2.49 6.35
C LEU A 44 -4.92 1.75 7.64
N GLN A 45 -5.89 1.59 8.53
CA GLN A 45 -5.72 0.74 9.71
C GLN A 45 -6.05 -0.70 9.35
N ARG A 46 -5.12 -1.61 9.60
CA ARG A 46 -5.27 -3.06 9.38
C ARG A 46 -5.95 -3.71 10.59
N ASP A 47 -6.98 -4.51 10.33
CA ASP A 47 -7.73 -5.24 11.33
C ASP A 47 -8.06 -6.65 10.77
N GLY A 48 -7.15 -7.60 10.98
CA GLY A 48 -7.25 -8.93 10.41
C GLY A 48 -7.46 -8.89 8.89
N PRO A 49 -8.57 -9.48 8.37
CA PRO A 49 -8.86 -9.52 6.93
C PRO A 49 -9.33 -8.18 6.34
N LEU A 50 -9.47 -7.14 7.17
CA LEU A 50 -10.01 -5.84 6.78
C LEU A 50 -8.99 -4.72 6.91
N ALA A 51 -9.15 -3.67 6.12
CA ALA A 51 -8.39 -2.43 6.22
C ALA A 51 -9.36 -1.24 6.21
N ARG A 52 -9.28 -0.39 7.23
CA ARG A 52 -10.16 0.78 7.41
C ARG A 52 -9.48 2.05 6.94
N ASP A 53 -10.12 2.73 6.02
CA ASP A 53 -9.78 4.09 5.58
C ASP A 53 -10.67 5.08 6.33
N TYR A 54 -10.20 5.58 7.47
CA TYR A 54 -10.97 6.53 8.28
C TYR A 54 -11.18 7.87 7.57
N PHE A 55 -10.28 8.24 6.68
CA PHE A 55 -10.35 9.50 5.95
C PHE A 55 -11.48 9.48 4.91
N ASN A 56 -11.55 8.39 4.14
CA ASN A 56 -12.60 8.22 3.13
C ASN A 56 -13.84 7.50 3.68
N LYS A 57 -13.82 7.09 4.96
CA LYS A 57 -14.91 6.31 5.59
C LYS A 57 -15.20 5.01 4.84
N LEU A 58 -14.15 4.28 4.47
CA LEU A 58 -14.24 3.03 3.74
C LEU A 58 -13.63 1.89 4.53
N GLU A 59 -14.18 0.70 4.37
CA GLU A 59 -13.59 -0.53 4.84
C GLU A 59 -13.39 -1.49 3.66
N TRP A 60 -12.17 -1.94 3.49
CA TRP A 60 -11.72 -2.75 2.38
C TRP A 60 -11.49 -4.19 2.81
N MET A 61 -11.83 -5.16 1.96
CA MET A 61 -11.26 -6.48 2.06
C MET A 61 -9.78 -6.44 1.68
N ARG A 62 -8.91 -6.96 2.54
CA ARG A 62 -7.47 -7.02 2.27
C ARG A 62 -7.13 -8.05 1.20
N CYS A 63 -7.89 -9.14 1.13
CA CYS A 63 -7.75 -10.17 0.12
C CYS A 63 -8.62 -9.88 -1.12
N SER A 64 -8.12 -10.25 -2.28
CA SER A 64 -8.92 -10.29 -3.51
C SER A 64 -9.88 -11.48 -3.47
N ILE A 65 -10.97 -11.41 -4.22
CA ILE A 65 -11.91 -12.53 -4.31
C ILE A 65 -11.19 -13.78 -4.83
N GLY A 66 -11.45 -14.90 -4.17
CA GLY A 66 -10.77 -16.20 -4.40
C GLY A 66 -9.71 -16.52 -3.35
N GLN A 67 -9.13 -15.51 -2.73
CA GLN A 67 -8.17 -15.67 -1.64
C GLN A 67 -8.86 -15.74 -0.28
N VAL A 68 -8.18 -16.35 0.69
CA VAL A 68 -8.59 -16.44 2.09
C VAL A 68 -7.53 -15.77 2.97
N TRP A 69 -7.98 -15.01 3.97
CA TRP A 69 -7.10 -14.44 4.96
C TRP A 69 -6.67 -15.52 5.95
N GLN A 70 -5.39 -15.85 5.96
CA GLN A 70 -4.80 -16.84 6.85
C GLN A 70 -3.34 -16.49 7.14
N ASP A 71 -2.86 -16.74 8.38
CA ASP A 71 -1.48 -16.48 8.79
C ASP A 71 -0.99 -15.06 8.42
N GLU A 72 -1.84 -14.05 8.70
CA GLU A 72 -1.61 -12.63 8.44
C GLU A 72 -1.36 -12.26 6.96
N THR A 73 -1.78 -13.11 6.03
CA THR A 73 -1.64 -12.87 4.61
C THR A 73 -2.84 -13.39 3.81
N CYS A 74 -2.92 -13.05 2.52
CA CYS A 74 -3.92 -13.57 1.59
C CYS A 74 -3.38 -14.80 0.90
N GLN A 75 -3.99 -15.96 1.10
CA GLN A 75 -3.60 -17.24 0.53
C GLN A 75 -4.63 -17.72 -0.50
N GLY A 76 -4.17 -18.56 -1.43
CA GLY A 76 -5.01 -19.11 -2.50
C GLY A 76 -4.97 -18.30 -3.78
N GLU A 77 -5.67 -18.80 -4.79
CA GLU A 77 -5.68 -18.20 -6.12
C GLU A 77 -6.77 -17.14 -6.25
N ILE A 78 -6.42 -16.02 -6.87
CA ILE A 78 -7.35 -14.95 -7.18
C ILE A 78 -8.29 -15.42 -8.30
N LYS A 79 -9.59 -15.26 -8.09
CA LYS A 79 -10.58 -15.53 -9.13
C LYS A 79 -10.68 -14.34 -10.06
N MET A 80 -10.47 -14.63 -11.35
CA MET A 80 -10.76 -13.69 -12.42
C MET A 80 -12.23 -13.84 -12.78
N LEU A 81 -12.97 -12.74 -12.81
CA LEU A 81 -14.44 -12.72 -12.88
C LEU A 81 -14.92 -11.74 -13.94
N THR A 82 -15.99 -12.07 -14.62
CA THR A 82 -16.79 -11.10 -15.38
C THR A 82 -17.54 -10.15 -14.41
N VAL A 83 -18.05 -9.03 -14.90
CA VAL A 83 -18.83 -8.09 -14.07
C VAL A 83 -20.02 -8.81 -13.42
N ALA A 84 -20.79 -9.60 -14.19
CA ALA A 84 -21.94 -10.32 -13.66
C ALA A 84 -21.58 -11.32 -12.54
N GLN A 85 -20.46 -12.04 -12.70
CA GLN A 85 -19.95 -12.96 -11.67
C GLN A 85 -19.48 -12.18 -10.43
N ALA A 86 -18.83 -11.03 -10.62
CA ALA A 86 -18.40 -10.16 -9.52
C ALA A 86 -19.59 -9.64 -8.71
N GLU A 87 -20.69 -9.25 -9.36
CA GLU A 87 -21.93 -8.83 -8.72
C GLU A 87 -22.60 -9.96 -7.93
N GLN A 88 -22.67 -11.18 -8.51
CA GLN A 88 -23.19 -12.35 -7.83
C GLN A 88 -22.42 -12.69 -6.57
N ILE A 89 -21.07 -12.72 -6.64
CA ILE A 89 -20.25 -12.97 -5.45
C ILE A 89 -20.42 -11.85 -4.44
N THR A 90 -20.52 -10.62 -4.87
CA THR A 90 -20.77 -9.48 -3.98
C THR A 90 -22.09 -9.63 -3.22
N ALA A 91 -23.15 -10.12 -3.87
CA ALA A 91 -24.42 -10.40 -3.21
C ALA A 91 -24.26 -11.47 -2.11
N VAL A 92 -23.58 -12.58 -2.41
CA VAL A 92 -23.26 -13.64 -1.43
C VAL A 92 -22.43 -13.10 -0.26
N MET A 93 -21.48 -12.21 -0.52
CA MET A 93 -20.66 -11.61 0.54
C MET A 93 -21.47 -10.69 1.46
N ARG A 94 -22.45 -9.97 0.92
CA ARG A 94 -23.39 -9.17 1.74
C ARG A 94 -24.21 -10.03 2.71
N GLU A 95 -24.64 -11.20 2.27
CA GLU A 95 -25.40 -12.13 3.11
C GLU A 95 -24.53 -12.74 4.22
N ASN A 96 -23.30 -13.15 3.90
CA ASN A 96 -22.45 -13.90 4.83
C ASN A 96 -21.63 -13.01 5.77
N TRP A 97 -21.24 -11.80 5.35
CA TRP A 97 -20.31 -10.91 6.09
C TRP A 97 -20.96 -9.59 6.54
N GLY A 98 -22.28 -9.51 6.45
CA GLY A 98 -23.03 -8.30 6.73
C GLY A 98 -23.08 -7.34 5.55
N GLY A 99 -24.06 -6.44 5.58
CA GLY A 99 -24.39 -5.57 4.47
C GLY A 99 -23.35 -4.55 4.06
N GLY A 100 -23.60 -3.90 2.92
CA GLY A 100 -22.79 -2.79 2.41
C GLY A 100 -21.62 -3.16 1.50
N TRP A 101 -21.21 -4.43 1.40
CA TRP A 101 -20.16 -4.83 0.47
C TRP A 101 -20.56 -4.57 -0.98
N ARG A 102 -19.66 -3.97 -1.75
CA ARG A 102 -19.87 -3.60 -3.16
C ARG A 102 -18.55 -3.58 -3.92
N LEU A 103 -18.62 -3.53 -5.22
CA LEU A 103 -17.49 -3.12 -6.05
C LEU A 103 -17.13 -1.67 -5.70
N PRO A 104 -15.84 -1.32 -5.68
CA PRO A 104 -15.41 0.05 -5.47
C PRO A 104 -15.73 0.93 -6.69
N THR A 105 -15.85 2.23 -6.49
CA THR A 105 -15.78 3.18 -7.59
C THR A 105 -14.36 3.27 -8.13
N VAL A 106 -14.21 3.82 -9.35
CA VAL A 106 -12.88 4.01 -9.94
C VAL A 106 -12.00 4.92 -9.09
N GLU A 107 -12.55 5.97 -8.50
CA GLU A 107 -11.80 6.90 -7.66
C GLU A 107 -11.40 6.28 -6.31
N GLU A 108 -12.26 5.46 -5.72
CA GLU A 108 -11.93 4.72 -4.50
C GLU A 108 -10.76 3.76 -4.74
N LEU A 109 -10.84 2.93 -5.77
CA LEU A 109 -9.83 1.92 -6.08
C LEU A 109 -8.51 2.56 -6.55
N LYS A 110 -8.56 3.63 -7.33
CA LYS A 110 -7.43 4.48 -7.71
C LYS A 110 -6.74 5.08 -6.49
N GLY A 111 -7.51 5.41 -5.46
CA GLY A 111 -6.98 5.93 -4.20
C GLY A 111 -6.02 4.98 -3.47
N LEU A 112 -6.01 3.69 -3.82
CA LEU A 112 -5.07 2.70 -3.29
C LEU A 112 -3.75 2.65 -4.06
N ILE A 113 -3.62 3.35 -5.21
CA ILE A 113 -2.40 3.30 -6.03
C ILE A 113 -1.25 4.02 -5.35
N GLN A 114 -0.15 3.31 -5.21
CA GLN A 114 1.15 3.87 -4.83
C GLN A 114 2.00 4.10 -6.09
N LYS A 115 2.03 5.34 -6.58
CA LYS A 115 2.65 5.68 -7.87
C LYS A 115 4.14 5.35 -7.94
N ASN A 116 4.85 5.49 -6.83
CA ASN A 116 6.31 5.34 -6.75
C ASN A 116 6.77 3.94 -6.33
N SER A 117 5.85 2.98 -6.18
CA SER A 117 6.18 1.59 -5.84
C SER A 117 6.41 0.74 -7.09
N SER A 118 7.12 -0.38 -6.92
CA SER A 118 7.14 -1.48 -7.90
C SER A 118 5.74 -2.10 -8.03
N ALA A 119 5.49 -2.86 -9.10
CA ALA A 119 4.25 -3.61 -9.23
C ALA A 119 4.17 -4.77 -8.22
N PRO A 120 2.99 -5.06 -7.68
CA PRO A 120 1.76 -4.30 -7.83
C PRO A 120 1.85 -2.95 -7.09
N LYS A 121 1.40 -1.88 -7.75
CA LYS A 121 1.44 -0.49 -7.25
C LYS A 121 0.38 -0.22 -6.17
N ILE A 122 0.50 -0.93 -5.07
CA ILE A 122 -0.39 -0.86 -3.90
C ILE A 122 0.44 -1.19 -2.65
N ASP A 123 0.02 -0.74 -1.50
CA ASP A 123 0.63 -1.13 -0.22
C ASP A 123 0.44 -2.63 0.03
N GLN A 124 1.50 -3.40 -0.18
CA GLN A 124 1.47 -4.86 -0.04
C GLN A 124 1.47 -5.32 1.42
N ASP A 125 1.85 -4.48 2.36
CA ASP A 125 1.68 -4.78 3.79
C ASP A 125 0.20 -4.75 4.18
N THR A 126 -0.57 -3.85 3.56
CA THR A 126 -2.02 -3.77 3.76
C THR A 126 -2.77 -4.74 2.86
N PHE A 127 -2.36 -4.91 1.61
CA PHE A 127 -3.02 -5.74 0.61
C PHE A 127 -2.08 -6.81 0.03
N PRO A 128 -1.69 -7.81 0.86
CA PRO A 128 -0.72 -8.81 0.44
C PRO A 128 -1.23 -9.65 -0.74
N ASN A 129 -0.29 -10.11 -1.55
CA ASN A 129 -0.56 -10.97 -2.70
C ASN A 129 -1.61 -10.42 -3.67
N THR A 130 -1.63 -9.08 -3.85
CA THR A 130 -2.48 -8.43 -4.84
C THR A 130 -2.06 -8.82 -6.26
N HIS A 131 -3.03 -9.14 -7.11
CA HIS A 131 -2.80 -9.42 -8.52
C HIS A 131 -2.16 -8.22 -9.24
N GLN A 132 -1.12 -8.50 -10.03
CA GLN A 132 -0.47 -7.50 -10.88
C GLN A 132 -1.24 -7.33 -12.20
N GLY A 133 -2.43 -6.75 -12.13
CA GLY A 133 -3.29 -6.57 -13.29
C GLY A 133 -4.50 -5.71 -12.98
N SER A 134 -5.51 -5.84 -13.82
CA SER A 134 -6.73 -5.05 -13.72
C SER A 134 -7.70 -5.61 -12.70
N TYR A 135 -8.34 -4.69 -11.98
CA TYR A 135 -9.43 -4.92 -11.04
C TYR A 135 -10.69 -4.20 -11.50
N TRP A 136 -11.83 -4.86 -11.39
CA TRP A 136 -13.12 -4.26 -11.67
C TRP A 136 -13.47 -3.16 -10.70
N THR A 137 -14.13 -2.14 -11.21
CA THR A 137 -14.93 -1.19 -10.45
C THR A 137 -16.41 -1.41 -10.71
N GLY A 138 -17.29 -0.77 -9.92
CA GLY A 138 -18.72 -0.75 -10.15
C GLY A 138 -19.15 0.28 -11.19
N ASP A 139 -18.21 1.07 -11.72
CA ASP A 139 -18.54 2.18 -12.61
C ASP A 139 -18.61 1.72 -14.06
N GLN A 140 -19.76 1.92 -14.70
CA GLN A 140 -19.89 1.79 -16.13
C GLN A 140 -19.18 2.94 -16.86
N SER A 141 -18.68 2.66 -18.05
CA SER A 141 -18.12 3.69 -18.91
C SER A 141 -19.20 4.59 -19.50
N PHE A 142 -18.87 5.86 -19.67
CA PHE A 142 -19.75 6.82 -20.33
C PHE A 142 -19.87 6.60 -21.86
N TYR A 143 -19.07 5.71 -22.45
CA TYR A 143 -19.12 5.44 -23.90
C TYR A 143 -20.26 4.48 -24.27
N THR A 144 -20.50 3.48 -23.46
CA THR A 144 -21.54 2.45 -23.67
C THR A 144 -21.71 1.64 -22.39
N ASP A 145 -22.90 1.04 -22.23
CA ASP A 145 -23.23 0.13 -21.13
C ASP A 145 -22.42 -1.19 -21.17
N GLN A 146 -21.77 -1.48 -22.28
CA GLN A 146 -20.94 -2.68 -22.43
C GLN A 146 -19.55 -2.53 -21.83
N TYR A 147 -19.11 -1.31 -21.51
CA TYR A 147 -17.80 -1.04 -20.95
C TYR A 147 -17.87 -0.65 -19.48
N PHE A 148 -16.90 -1.14 -18.75
CA PHE A 148 -16.68 -0.81 -17.34
C PHE A 148 -15.29 -0.25 -17.12
N TRP A 149 -15.15 0.52 -16.06
CA TRP A 149 -13.87 0.99 -15.58
C TRP A 149 -13.11 -0.10 -14.84
N THR A 150 -11.81 -0.11 -15.02
CA THR A 150 -10.86 -0.92 -14.26
C THR A 150 -9.70 -0.05 -13.76
N VAL A 151 -9.09 -0.49 -12.66
CA VAL A 151 -7.83 0.04 -12.16
C VAL A 151 -6.79 -1.07 -12.25
N ASN A 152 -5.65 -0.78 -12.87
CA ASN A 152 -4.60 -1.76 -13.07
C ASN A 152 -3.43 -1.49 -12.14
N PHE A 153 -3.17 -2.40 -11.20
CA PHE A 153 -2.10 -2.25 -10.22
C PHE A 153 -0.70 -2.54 -10.77
N TYR A 154 -0.56 -3.08 -11.97
CA TYR A 154 0.74 -3.18 -12.62
C TYR A 154 1.20 -1.83 -13.16
N THR A 155 0.33 -1.16 -13.91
CA THR A 155 0.62 0.13 -14.55
C THR A 155 0.35 1.33 -13.65
N GLY A 156 -0.55 1.20 -12.67
CA GLY A 156 -1.08 2.31 -11.87
C GLY A 156 -2.03 3.21 -12.66
N GLN A 157 -2.65 2.69 -13.72
CA GLN A 157 -3.56 3.44 -14.60
C GLN A 157 -4.99 2.91 -14.51
N MET A 158 -5.93 3.75 -14.93
CA MET A 158 -7.34 3.43 -15.06
C MET A 158 -7.69 3.26 -16.54
N TYR A 159 -8.57 2.33 -16.82
CA TYR A 159 -9.04 2.04 -18.18
C TYR A 159 -10.56 1.94 -18.18
N ASN A 160 -11.24 2.52 -19.18
CA ASN A 160 -12.69 2.61 -19.26
C ASN A 160 -13.29 1.89 -20.48
N ARG A 161 -12.56 0.96 -21.05
CA ARG A 161 -12.99 0.21 -22.25
C ARG A 161 -12.80 -1.30 -22.11
N PHE A 162 -13.08 -1.82 -20.89
CA PHE A 162 -13.12 -3.25 -20.66
C PHE A 162 -14.55 -3.72 -20.83
N PHE A 163 -14.75 -4.68 -21.73
CA PHE A 163 -16.07 -5.28 -21.92
C PHE A 163 -16.51 -6.04 -20.66
N TYR A 164 -17.78 -5.96 -20.32
CA TYR A 164 -18.39 -6.59 -19.11
C TYR A 164 -18.18 -8.10 -19.03
N PHE A 165 -17.94 -8.77 -20.17
CA PHE A 165 -17.69 -10.22 -20.28
C PHE A 165 -16.20 -10.60 -20.14
N GLN A 166 -15.28 -9.63 -20.13
CA GLN A 166 -13.87 -9.89 -19.83
C GLN A 166 -13.72 -10.23 -18.35
N GLU A 167 -12.65 -10.94 -18.03
CA GLU A 167 -12.40 -11.37 -16.67
C GLU A 167 -11.28 -10.52 -16.04
N ASN A 168 -11.54 -9.98 -14.86
CA ASN A 168 -10.58 -9.22 -14.06
C ASN A 168 -10.70 -9.58 -12.58
N ALA A 169 -9.69 -9.24 -11.81
CA ALA A 169 -9.70 -9.44 -10.37
C ALA A 169 -10.74 -8.52 -9.69
N VAL A 170 -11.13 -8.88 -8.47
CA VAL A 170 -12.11 -8.14 -7.67
C VAL A 170 -11.60 -7.95 -6.25
N ARG A 171 -11.75 -6.75 -5.72
CA ARG A 171 -11.58 -6.40 -4.32
C ARG A 171 -12.81 -5.61 -3.88
N LEU A 172 -13.43 -6.04 -2.79
CA LEU A 172 -14.66 -5.41 -2.30
C LEU A 172 -14.35 -4.31 -1.27
N VAL A 173 -15.25 -3.37 -1.22
CA VAL A 173 -15.27 -2.26 -0.27
C VAL A 173 -16.67 -2.09 0.29
N ARG A 174 -16.78 -1.49 1.47
CA ARG A 174 -18.04 -0.99 2.02
C ARG A 174 -17.83 0.34 2.73
N ASP A 175 -18.90 1.08 2.91
CA ASP A 175 -18.88 2.28 3.71
C ASP A 175 -18.66 1.94 5.18
N TYR A 176 -17.81 2.71 5.85
CA TYR A 176 -17.49 2.57 7.26
C TYR A 176 -18.08 3.73 8.05
N SER A 177 -18.99 3.42 8.99
CA SER A 177 -19.51 4.40 9.94
C SER A 177 -18.89 4.19 11.31
N ILE A 178 -18.34 5.25 11.90
CA ILE A 178 -17.93 5.28 13.30
C ILE A 178 -19.21 5.54 14.10
N ASN A 179 -19.76 4.49 14.74
CA ASN A 179 -20.83 4.65 15.73
C ASN A 179 -20.24 5.01 17.08
#